data_54d201730d51e6913ffb270f60928e45
#
_entry.id   54d201730d51e6913ffb270f60928e45
#
_cell.length_a   1.000
_cell.length_b   1.000
_cell.length_c   1.000
_cell.angle_alpha   90.00
_cell.angle_beta   90.00
_cell.angle_gamma   90.00
#
_symmetry.space_group_name_H-M   'P 1'
#
loop_
_entity.id
_entity.type
_entity.pdbx_description
1 polymer ?
#
loop_
_entity_poly.entity_id
_entity_poly.type
_entity_poly.pdbx_seq_one_letter_code
_entity_poly.pdbx_strand_id
1 'polypeptide(L)' 'MMNTENRVSPQAPEIEEAILGACLIEQEAMPLVADTLRPEMFYSMRHQVIYAALLAMYQAGMKIDILTVKEELA' A
#
# COMPACT_ATOMS: atom_id res chain seq x y z
N MET A 1 21.59 6.79 15.37
CA MET A 1 21.28 7.11 15.11
C MET A 1 20.83 7.34 14.58
N MET A 2 20.44 7.07 14.54
CA MET A 2 19.88 7.38 14.01
C MET A 2 19.27 7.70 13.52
N ASN A 3 19.02 7.64 13.69
CA ASN A 3 18.35 8.02 13.24
C ASN A 3 17.74 8.15 12.72
N THR A 4 17.63 8.01 12.92
CA THR A 4 17.00 8.23 12.45
C THR A 4 16.56 8.25 11.79
N GLU A 5 16.63 7.95 11.95
CA GLU A 5 16.23 8.09 11.48
C GLU A 5 15.84 7.62 10.94
N ASN A 6 15.96 7.04 11.32
CA ASN A 6 15.53 6.62 10.88
C ASN A 6 14.67 6.50 10.44
N ARG A 7 14.77 6.35 11.23
CA ARG A 7 13.57 6.59 10.63
C ARG A 7 13.51 6.07 9.24
N VAL A 8 12.35 5.66 8.87
CA VAL A 8 12.23 5.20 7.51
C VAL A 8 12.58 6.34 6.58
N SER A 9 13.50 6.06 5.73
CA SER A 9 13.89 7.03 4.74
C SER A 9 12.74 7.25 3.77
N PRO A 10 12.42 8.51 3.45
CA PRO A 10 11.42 8.75 2.42
C PRO A 10 11.88 8.30 1.05
N GLN A 11 13.15 7.96 0.89
CA GLN A 11 13.65 7.44 -0.36
C GLN A 11 13.79 5.93 -0.32
N ALA A 12 12.79 5.24 0.20
CA ALA A 12 12.81 3.79 0.22
C ALA A 12 11.67 3.25 -0.63
N PRO A 13 11.67 3.52 -1.95
CA PRO A 13 10.58 3.05 -2.80
C PRO A 13 10.48 1.53 -2.86
N GLU A 14 11.59 0.85 -2.67
CA GLU A 14 11.56 -0.62 -2.68
C GLU A 14 10.74 -1.17 -1.53
N ILE A 15 10.80 -0.51 -0.38
CA ILE A 15 10.00 -0.95 0.75
C ILE A 15 8.52 -0.73 0.46
N GLU A 16 8.20 0.43 -0.09
CA GLU A 16 6.81 0.72 -0.43
C GLU A 16 6.28 -0.24 -1.48
N GLU A 17 7.09 -0.54 -2.48
CA GLU A 17 6.70 -1.49 -3.51
C GLU A 17 6.49 -2.87 -2.94
N ALA A 18 7.32 -3.27 -1.98
CA ALA A 18 7.17 -4.58 -1.35
C ALA A 18 5.85 -4.66 -0.57
N ILE A 19 5.49 -3.58 0.12
CA ILE A 19 4.24 -3.55 0.86
C ILE A 19 3.05 -3.66 -0.11
N LEU A 20 3.08 -2.88 -1.17
CA LEU A 20 2.00 -2.90 -2.15
C LEU A 20 1.92 -4.25 -2.86
N GLY A 21 3.09 -4.82 -3.18
CA GLY A 21 3.12 -6.13 -3.80
C GLY A 21 2.51 -7.21 -2.92
N ALA A 22 2.82 -7.15 -1.63
CA ALA A 22 2.24 -8.09 -0.69
C ALA A 22 0.73 -7.95 -0.64
N CYS A 23 0.23 -6.70 -0.63
CA CYS A 23 -1.21 -6.45 -0.60
C CYS A 23 -1.90 -6.98 -1.85
N LEU A 24 -1.21 -6.99 -2.98
CA LEU A 24 -1.78 -7.49 -4.23
C LEU A 24 -1.79 -9.01 -4.30
N ILE A 25 -0.81 -9.64 -3.68
CA ILE A 25 -0.61 -11.08 -3.83
C ILE A 25 -1.22 -11.86 -2.67
N GLU A 26 -1.08 -11.33 -1.44
CA GLU A 26 -1.51 -12.05 -0.25
C GLU A 26 -2.87 -11.53 0.20
N GLN A 27 -3.84 -12.41 0.22
CA GLN A 27 -5.20 -12.01 0.60
C GLN A 27 -5.25 -11.49 2.04
N GLU A 28 -4.33 -11.91 2.88
CA GLU A 28 -4.35 -11.56 4.28
C GLU A 28 -3.52 -10.34 4.62
N ALA A 29 -2.87 -9.73 3.61
CA ALA A 29 -2.04 -8.58 3.87
C ALA A 29 -2.87 -7.35 4.23
N MET A 30 -3.95 -7.09 3.49
CA MET A 30 -4.76 -5.91 3.76
C MET A 30 -5.36 -5.91 5.16
N PRO A 31 -5.92 -7.02 5.66
CA PRO A 31 -6.41 -7.00 7.04
C PRO A 31 -5.33 -6.64 8.06
N LEU A 32 -4.08 -7.00 7.77
CA LEU A 32 -3.01 -6.72 8.72
C LEU A 32 -2.63 -5.25 8.76
N VAL A 33 -2.79 -4.53 7.65
CA VAL A 33 -2.28 -3.16 7.57
C VAL A 33 -3.38 -2.11 7.47
N ALA A 34 -4.61 -2.50 7.17
CA ALA A 34 -5.65 -1.53 6.85
C ALA A 34 -5.94 -0.56 7.98
N ASP A 35 -5.78 -1.00 9.23
CA ASP A 35 -6.09 -0.15 10.37
C ASP A 35 -4.95 0.80 10.73
N THR A 36 -3.73 0.48 10.31
CA THR A 36 -2.57 1.23 10.75
C THR A 36 -1.87 1.97 9.63
N LEU A 37 -1.91 1.45 8.41
CA LEU A 37 -1.21 2.05 7.29
C LEU A 37 -2.18 2.90 6.48
N ARG A 38 -1.84 4.16 6.30
CA ARG A 38 -2.68 5.09 5.56
C ARG A 38 -2.01 5.51 4.28
N PRO A 39 -2.78 5.88 3.24
CA PRO A 39 -2.16 6.27 1.97
C PRO A 39 -1.14 7.38 2.12
N GLU A 40 -1.42 8.38 2.96
CA GLU A 40 -0.52 9.51 3.09
C GLU A 40 0.81 9.15 3.75
N MET A 41 0.92 7.95 4.30
CA MET A 41 2.19 7.49 4.87
C MET A 41 3.19 7.06 3.81
N PHE A 42 2.73 6.83 2.59
CA PHE A 42 3.65 6.53 1.49
C PHE A 42 4.29 7.81 1.01
N TYR A 43 5.58 7.74 0.73
CA TYR A 43 6.28 8.91 0.22
C TYR A 43 5.93 9.18 -1.24
N SER A 44 5.87 8.14 -2.06
CA SER A 44 5.59 8.28 -3.47
C SER A 44 4.11 8.55 -3.69
N MET A 45 3.81 9.61 -4.43
CA MET A 45 2.42 9.92 -4.77
C MET A 45 1.76 8.78 -5.51
N ARG A 46 2.52 8.13 -6.40
CA ARG A 46 1.99 6.99 -7.13
C ARG A 46 1.57 5.88 -6.17
N HIS A 47 2.41 5.63 -5.17
CA HIS A 47 2.10 4.60 -4.18
C HIS A 47 0.91 5.00 -3.31
N GLN A 48 0.77 6.29 -3.01
CA GLN A 48 -0.38 6.75 -2.26
C GLN A 48 -1.68 6.45 -3.01
N VAL A 49 -1.68 6.72 -4.31
CA VAL A 49 -2.85 6.46 -5.14
C VAL A 49 -3.18 4.98 -5.19
N ILE A 50 -2.16 4.15 -5.38
CA ILE A 50 -2.37 2.71 -5.45
C ILE A 50 -2.91 2.18 -4.12
N TYR A 51 -2.29 2.59 -3.02
CA TYR A 51 -2.73 2.09 -1.72
C TYR A 51 -4.14 2.58 -1.38
N ALA A 52 -4.45 3.83 -1.75
CA ALA A 52 -5.80 4.34 -1.50
C ALA A 52 -6.84 3.50 -2.23
N ALA A 53 -6.54 3.08 -3.46
CA ALA A 53 -7.43 2.21 -4.21
C ALA A 53 -7.58 0.85 -3.52
N LEU A 54 -6.45 0.27 -3.08
CA LEU A 54 -6.48 -1.01 -2.39
C LEU A 54 -7.33 -0.92 -1.12
N LEU A 55 -7.15 0.15 -0.37
CA LEU A 55 -7.88 0.31 0.88
C LEU A 55 -9.37 0.45 0.63
N ALA A 56 -9.74 1.25 -0.38
CA ALA A 56 -11.15 1.43 -0.72
C ALA A 56 -11.78 0.12 -1.17
N MET A 57 -11.06 -0.64 -1.99
CA MET A 57 -11.55 -1.94 -2.44
C MET A 57 -11.71 -2.90 -1.28
N TYR A 58 -10.74 -2.91 -0.38
CA TYR A 58 -10.82 -3.77 0.79
C TYR A 58 -12.03 -3.42 1.65
N GLN A 59 -12.24 -2.13 1.88
CA GLN A 59 -13.37 -1.69 2.70
C GLN A 59 -14.71 -1.98 2.04
N ALA A 60 -14.73 -2.03 0.73
CA ALA A 60 -15.94 -2.35 -0.03
C ALA A 60 -16.15 -3.85 -0.19
N GLY A 61 -15.25 -4.68 0.34
CA GLY A 61 -15.38 -6.12 0.22
C GLY A 61 -15.07 -6.64 -1.16
N MET A 62 -14.35 -5.88 -1.96
CA MET A 62 -14.02 -6.29 -3.31
C MET A 62 -12.81 -7.19 -3.32
N LYS A 63 -12.77 -8.07 -4.31
CA LYS A 63 -11.59 -8.90 -4.52
C LYS A 63 -10.42 -8.03 -4.96
N ILE A 64 -9.27 -8.26 -4.34
CA ILE A 64 -8.06 -7.51 -4.66
C ILE A 64 -7.09 -8.43 -5.36
N ASP A 65 -6.79 -8.14 -6.61
CA ASP A 65 -5.74 -8.77 -7.37
C ASP A 65 -5.29 -7.77 -8.43
N ILE A 66 -4.29 -8.16 -9.21
CA ILE A 66 -3.69 -7.24 -10.16
C ILE A 66 -4.73 -6.73 -11.17
N LEU A 67 -5.61 -7.61 -11.62
CA LEU A 67 -6.59 -7.22 -12.62
C LEU A 67 -7.64 -6.26 -12.06
N THR A 68 -8.19 -6.57 -10.89
CA THR A 68 -9.22 -5.70 -10.33
C THR A 68 -8.66 -4.35 -9.95
N VAL A 69 -7.42 -4.31 -9.44
CA VAL A 69 -6.80 -3.04 -9.09
C VAL A 69 -6.51 -2.23 -10.35
N LYS A 70 -6.06 -2.89 -11.40
CA LYS A 70 -5.80 -2.21 -12.66
C LYS A 70 -7.07 -1.55 -13.19
N GLU A 71 -8.19 -2.25 -13.12
CA GLU A 71 -9.45 -1.70 -13.56
C GLU A 71 -9.88 -0.51 -12.71
N GLU A 72 -9.65 -0.63 -11.40
CA GLU A 72 -10.06 0.42 -10.48
C GLU A 72 -9.25 1.70 -10.70
N LEU A 73 -8.00 1.57 -11.12
CA LEU A 73 -7.13 2.71 -11.34
C LEU A 73 -7.26 3.32 -12.73
N ALA A 74 -7.97 2.66 -13.63
CA ALA A 74 -8.09 3.13 -15.01
C ALA A 74 -8.98 4.37 -15.14
#